data_bb1bf5ecfd66aa8d223cfbd7a310e53b
#
_entry.id   bb1bf5ecfd66aa8d223cfbd7a310e53b
#
_cell.length_a   1.000
_cell.length_b   1.000
_cell.length_c   1.000
_cell.angle_alpha   90.00
_cell.angle_beta   90.00
_cell.angle_gamma   90.00
#
_symmetry.space_group_name_H-M   'P 1'
#
loop_
_entity.id
_entity.type
_entity.pdbx_description
1 polymer ?
#
loop_
_entity_poly.entity_id
_entity_poly.type
_entity_poly.pdbx_seq_one_letter_code
_entity_poly.pdbx_strand_id
1 'polypeptide(L)'
;QMGARLSVSEAAFPAEVPYTTFNVGVISGGTVSNIVAQNCEFRFDIRHIPGTSPQALIEELELFAEQRLLPRMRAVAPEASIQFEHVGGIPAVAADAASPLAADVKRLVGRECETKVVDFGTEAGWYQNAGIPTIVCGPGSIAQAHKPDEYIALEQLARCELFLQSLIRERH
;
A
#
# COMPACT_ATOMS: atom_id res chain seq x y z
N GLN A 1 16.74 -9.31 -4.70
CA GLN A 1 17.75 -8.80 -3.77
C GLN A 1 17.18 -7.68 -2.90
N MET A 2 16.51 -6.66 -3.46
CA MET A 2 15.90 -5.53 -2.72
C MET A 2 14.85 -6.02 -1.72
N GLY A 3 13.87 -6.83 -2.11
CA GLY A 3 12.84 -7.36 -1.21
C GLY A 3 13.42 -8.17 -0.05
N ALA A 4 14.44 -8.99 -0.28
CA ALA A 4 15.12 -9.74 0.78
C ALA A 4 15.87 -8.82 1.77
N ARG A 5 16.42 -7.69 1.30
CA ARG A 5 17.04 -6.68 2.18
C ARG A 5 16.00 -6.02 3.08
N LEU A 6 14.89 -5.59 2.50
CA LEU A 6 13.80 -4.92 3.24
C LEU A 6 13.15 -5.85 4.26
N SER A 7 12.92 -7.12 3.93
CA SER A 7 12.35 -8.08 4.88
C SER A 7 13.20 -8.29 6.13
N VAL A 8 14.51 -8.08 6.05
CA VAL A 8 15.42 -8.15 7.20
C VAL A 8 15.45 -6.83 7.97
N SER A 9 15.53 -5.69 7.25
CA SER A 9 15.69 -4.37 7.89
C SER A 9 14.40 -3.84 8.53
N GLU A 10 13.24 -4.29 8.07
CA GLU A 10 11.92 -3.79 8.49
C GLU A 10 11.12 -4.79 9.37
N ALA A 11 11.68 -5.95 9.69
CA ALA A 11 10.99 -7.05 10.36
C ALA A 11 10.39 -6.74 11.77
N ALA A 12 10.66 -5.56 12.32
CA ALA A 12 10.14 -5.11 13.62
C ALA A 12 8.80 -4.34 13.50
N PHE A 13 8.29 -4.09 12.29
CA PHE A 13 7.02 -3.37 12.12
C PHE A 13 5.82 -4.25 12.52
N PRO A 14 4.85 -3.75 13.32
CA PRO A 14 3.78 -4.56 13.90
C PRO A 14 2.62 -4.79 12.90
N ALA A 15 2.88 -5.46 11.78
CA ALA A 15 1.89 -5.87 10.79
C ALA A 15 1.99 -7.37 10.50
N GLU A 16 1.01 -7.94 9.84
CA GLU A 16 1.03 -9.35 9.39
C GLU A 16 2.19 -9.58 8.41
N VAL A 17 2.41 -8.63 7.49
CA VAL A 17 3.61 -8.55 6.65
C VAL A 17 4.43 -7.34 7.12
N PRO A 18 5.45 -7.54 7.98
CA PRO A 18 6.12 -6.47 8.69
C PRO A 18 7.21 -5.75 7.87
N TYR A 19 7.15 -5.79 6.56
CA TYR A 19 8.15 -5.20 5.66
C TYR A 19 7.55 -4.83 4.31
N THR A 20 8.25 -3.95 3.62
CA THR A 20 7.91 -3.52 2.26
C THR A 20 8.03 -4.68 1.27
N THR A 21 7.01 -4.87 0.45
CA THR A 21 6.94 -5.94 -0.55
C THR A 21 6.90 -5.38 -1.98
N PHE A 22 7.39 -6.21 -2.91
CA PHE A 22 7.30 -5.98 -4.34
C PHE A 22 6.54 -7.14 -4.99
N ASN A 23 5.58 -6.82 -5.83
CA ASN A 23 4.86 -7.80 -6.60
C ASN A 23 4.83 -7.41 -8.08
N VAL A 24 5.30 -8.29 -8.96
CA VAL A 24 5.12 -8.14 -10.41
C VAL A 24 3.84 -8.88 -10.78
N GLY A 25 2.76 -8.15 -10.98
CA GLY A 25 1.43 -8.73 -11.21
C GLY A 25 1.12 -8.97 -12.69
N VAL A 26 1.78 -8.25 -13.60
CA VAL A 26 1.56 -8.37 -15.05
C VAL A 26 2.88 -8.33 -15.78
N ILE A 27 3.05 -9.22 -16.76
CA ILE A 27 4.15 -9.19 -17.74
C ILE A 27 3.54 -9.42 -19.10
N SER A 28 3.89 -8.58 -20.08
CA SER A 28 3.49 -8.73 -21.48
C SER A 28 4.64 -8.35 -22.42
N GLY A 29 4.72 -9.02 -23.57
CA GLY A 29 5.75 -8.73 -24.56
C GLY A 29 5.83 -9.80 -25.63
N GLY A 30 6.52 -9.47 -26.72
CA GLY A 30 6.64 -10.33 -27.88
C GLY A 30 5.38 -10.39 -28.75
N THR A 31 5.47 -11.10 -29.88
CA THR A 31 4.38 -11.27 -30.85
C THR A 31 4.15 -12.74 -31.21
N VAL A 32 5.23 -13.46 -31.48
CA VAL A 32 5.21 -14.90 -31.83
C VAL A 32 6.44 -15.62 -31.26
N SER A 33 6.34 -16.92 -31.08
CA SER A 33 7.32 -17.73 -30.34
C SER A 33 8.71 -17.85 -30.99
N ASN A 34 8.84 -17.56 -32.28
CA ASN A 34 10.09 -17.69 -33.07
C ASN A 34 10.75 -16.34 -33.41
N ILE A 35 10.26 -15.24 -32.81
CA ILE A 35 10.85 -13.89 -32.97
C ILE A 35 11.25 -13.38 -31.58
N VAL A 36 12.43 -12.80 -31.48
CA VAL A 36 12.89 -12.12 -30.27
C VAL A 36 11.98 -10.94 -29.98
N ALA A 37 11.48 -10.86 -28.76
CA ALA A 37 10.59 -9.78 -28.35
C ALA A 37 11.28 -8.43 -28.46
N GLN A 38 10.69 -7.50 -29.23
CA GLN A 38 11.17 -6.13 -29.36
C GLN A 38 10.84 -5.31 -28.13
N ASN A 39 9.66 -5.54 -27.55
CA ASN A 39 9.16 -4.85 -26.36
C ASN A 39 8.76 -5.85 -25.29
N CYS A 40 8.98 -5.46 -24.03
CA CYS A 40 8.46 -6.16 -22.86
C CYS A 40 8.02 -5.11 -21.83
N GLU A 41 6.80 -5.21 -21.36
CA GLU A 41 6.25 -4.40 -20.29
C GLU A 41 5.97 -5.31 -19.10
N PHE A 42 6.26 -4.82 -17.91
CA PHE A 42 5.75 -5.44 -16.67
C PHE A 42 5.27 -4.36 -15.71
N ARG A 43 4.20 -4.69 -14.99
CA ARG A 43 3.63 -3.82 -13.96
C ARG A 43 3.90 -4.42 -12.61
N PHE A 44 4.41 -3.59 -11.72
CA PHE A 44 4.71 -3.98 -10.35
C PHE A 44 4.07 -3.03 -9.35
N ASP A 45 3.79 -3.56 -8.18
CA ASP A 45 3.24 -2.88 -7.02
C ASP A 45 4.27 -2.90 -5.89
N ILE A 46 4.40 -1.78 -5.19
CA ILE A 46 5.21 -1.66 -3.98
C ILE A 46 4.27 -1.36 -2.82
N ARG A 47 4.15 -2.29 -1.89
CA ARG A 47 3.45 -2.06 -0.62
C ARG A 47 4.47 -1.75 0.44
N HIS A 48 4.48 -0.50 0.87
CA HIS A 48 5.50 0.01 1.79
C HIS A 48 4.92 0.27 3.18
N ILE A 49 5.73 0.05 4.20
CA ILE A 49 5.42 0.43 5.57
C ILE A 49 5.70 1.92 5.81
N PRO A 50 5.11 2.54 6.85
CA PRO A 50 5.45 3.90 7.26
C PRO A 50 6.97 4.07 7.49
N GLY A 51 7.53 5.16 6.98
CA GLY A 51 8.97 5.44 7.07
C GLY A 51 9.80 4.95 5.88
N THR A 52 9.29 4.03 5.07
CA THR A 52 9.95 3.61 3.82
C THR A 52 9.48 4.51 2.67
N SER A 53 10.42 5.10 1.95
CA SER A 53 10.14 5.91 0.77
C SER A 53 10.02 5.02 -0.47
N PRO A 54 8.81 4.87 -1.07
CA PRO A 54 8.66 4.14 -2.32
C PRO A 54 9.42 4.82 -3.46
N GLN A 55 9.54 6.14 -3.44
CA GLN A 55 10.29 6.90 -4.44
C GLN A 55 11.77 6.51 -4.44
N ALA A 56 12.40 6.42 -3.26
CA ALA A 56 13.80 5.99 -3.15
C ALA A 56 14.02 4.56 -3.67
N LEU A 57 13.03 3.69 -3.51
CA LEU A 57 13.09 2.33 -4.04
C LEU A 57 12.97 2.30 -5.57
N ILE A 58 12.13 3.17 -6.15
CA ILE A 58 12.02 3.33 -7.61
C ILE A 58 13.34 3.88 -8.17
N GLU A 59 13.90 4.91 -7.55
CA GLU A 59 15.21 5.47 -7.95
C GLU A 59 16.33 4.43 -7.92
N GLU A 60 16.35 3.53 -6.92
CA GLU A 60 17.31 2.41 -6.89
C GLU A 60 17.11 1.45 -8.07
N LEU A 61 15.86 1.17 -8.46
CA LEU A 61 15.55 0.34 -9.63
C LEU A 61 15.97 1.02 -10.94
N GLU A 62 15.71 2.32 -11.07
CA GLU A 62 16.12 3.12 -12.23
C GLU A 62 17.63 3.14 -12.38
N LEU A 63 18.36 3.42 -11.29
CA LEU A 63 19.82 3.39 -11.28
C LEU A 63 20.38 2.00 -11.64
N PHE A 64 19.77 0.94 -11.13
CA PHE A 64 20.16 -0.42 -11.50
C PHE A 64 19.93 -0.68 -12.99
N ALA A 65 18.80 -0.27 -13.54
CA ALA A 65 18.50 -0.40 -14.96
C ALA A 65 19.50 0.38 -15.83
N GLU A 66 19.77 1.62 -15.46
CA GLU A 66 20.69 2.50 -16.18
C GLU A 66 22.14 2.00 -16.15
N GLN A 67 22.63 1.61 -14.98
CA GLN A 67 24.04 1.27 -14.78
C GLN A 67 24.38 -0.18 -15.12
N ARG A 68 23.42 -1.10 -15.02
CA ARG A 68 23.67 -2.54 -15.14
C ARG A 68 23.01 -3.19 -16.33
N LEU A 69 21.81 -2.76 -16.70
CA LEU A 69 21.05 -3.41 -17.78
C LEU A 69 21.24 -2.70 -19.12
N LEU A 70 21.02 -1.39 -19.17
CA LEU A 70 21.12 -0.60 -20.42
C LEU A 70 22.46 -0.72 -21.13
N PRO A 71 23.62 -0.69 -20.47
CA PRO A 71 24.90 -0.84 -21.18
C PRO A 71 25.02 -2.19 -21.88
N ARG A 72 24.50 -3.25 -21.27
CA ARG A 72 24.53 -4.60 -21.89
C ARG A 72 23.54 -4.71 -23.06
N MET A 73 22.38 -4.08 -22.95
CA MET A 73 21.39 -4.05 -24.03
C MET A 73 21.90 -3.24 -25.21
N ARG A 74 22.47 -2.06 -24.97
CA ARG A 74 22.99 -1.16 -25.99
C ARG A 74 24.23 -1.67 -26.68
N ALA A 75 24.98 -2.58 -26.07
CA ALA A 75 26.09 -3.27 -26.73
C ALA A 75 25.61 -4.17 -27.89
N VAL A 76 24.34 -4.58 -27.90
CA VAL A 76 23.74 -5.42 -28.96
C VAL A 76 22.78 -4.58 -29.83
N ALA A 77 21.95 -3.74 -29.20
CA ALA A 77 20.96 -2.87 -29.84
C ALA A 77 21.14 -1.43 -29.30
N PRO A 78 21.88 -0.56 -30.02
CA PRO A 78 22.20 0.79 -29.52
C PRO A 78 20.99 1.64 -29.18
N GLU A 79 19.84 1.37 -29.80
CA GLU A 79 18.55 2.05 -29.57
C GLU A 79 17.81 1.54 -28.32
N ALA A 80 18.30 0.51 -27.64
CA ALA A 80 17.64 -0.08 -26.49
C ALA A 80 17.39 0.95 -25.37
N SER A 81 16.20 0.91 -24.79
CA SER A 81 15.79 1.79 -23.70
C SER A 81 15.02 1.01 -22.63
N ILE A 82 15.03 1.52 -21.41
CA ILE A 82 14.15 1.11 -20.31
C ILE A 82 13.48 2.37 -19.82
N GLN A 83 12.16 2.35 -19.71
CA GLN A 83 11.36 3.48 -19.24
C GLN A 83 10.57 3.05 -18.03
N PHE A 84 10.45 3.94 -17.05
CA PHE A 84 9.59 3.76 -15.87
C PHE A 84 8.44 4.76 -15.98
N GLU A 85 7.24 4.27 -15.75
CA GLU A 85 6.03 5.08 -15.67
C GLU A 85 5.41 4.92 -14.28
N HIS A 86 5.26 6.03 -13.57
CA HIS A 86 4.60 6.04 -12.28
C HIS A 86 3.09 6.25 -12.45
N VAL A 87 2.31 5.19 -12.27
CA VAL A 87 0.85 5.20 -12.47
C VAL A 87 0.11 5.82 -11.29
N GLY A 88 0.68 5.78 -10.09
CA GLY A 88 0.12 6.37 -8.88
C GLY A 88 0.62 5.70 -7.60
N GLY A 89 0.21 6.23 -6.46
CA GLY A 89 0.53 5.67 -5.15
C GLY A 89 -0.29 6.32 -4.04
N ILE A 90 -0.44 5.61 -2.93
CA ILE A 90 -1.13 6.08 -1.73
C ILE A 90 -0.12 6.03 -0.59
N PRO A 91 0.05 7.11 0.20
CA PRO A 91 0.94 7.11 1.35
C PRO A 91 0.50 6.10 2.41
N ALA A 92 1.45 5.43 3.04
CA ALA A 92 1.17 4.57 4.18
C ALA A 92 0.64 5.39 5.36
N VAL A 93 -0.25 4.79 6.14
CA VAL A 93 -0.83 5.40 7.34
C VAL A 93 -0.04 4.94 8.56
N ALA A 94 0.53 5.88 9.29
CA ALA A 94 1.11 5.63 10.61
C ALA A 94 0.02 5.79 11.67
N ALA A 95 -0.52 4.68 12.18
CA ALA A 95 -1.52 4.71 13.24
C ALA A 95 -0.85 4.82 14.61
N ASP A 96 -1.20 5.86 15.37
CA ASP A 96 -0.85 5.98 16.79
C ASP A 96 -2.04 5.51 17.65
N ALA A 97 -1.93 4.30 18.18
CA ALA A 97 -2.95 3.70 19.04
C ALA A 97 -3.14 4.45 20.37
N ALA A 98 -2.17 5.26 20.78
CA ALA A 98 -2.20 6.08 22.00
C ALA A 98 -2.70 7.52 21.74
N SER A 99 -2.96 7.88 20.48
CA SER A 99 -3.43 9.24 20.15
C SER A 99 -4.78 9.57 20.79
N PRO A 100 -5.03 10.86 21.11
CA PRO A 100 -6.34 11.31 21.58
C PRO A 100 -7.47 10.93 20.63
N LEU A 101 -7.23 11.00 19.31
CA LEU A 101 -8.20 10.61 18.29
C LEU A 101 -8.56 9.12 18.39
N ALA A 102 -7.58 8.25 18.62
CA ALA A 102 -7.84 6.82 18.80
C ALA A 102 -8.68 6.56 20.08
N ALA A 103 -8.41 7.28 21.16
CA ALA A 103 -9.19 7.19 22.40
C ALA A 103 -10.64 7.66 22.17
N ASP A 104 -10.86 8.78 21.48
CA ASP A 104 -12.19 9.29 21.14
C ASP A 104 -12.98 8.31 20.29
N VAL A 105 -12.37 7.76 19.24
CA VAL A 105 -13.02 6.77 18.37
C VAL A 105 -13.41 5.52 19.17
N LYS A 106 -12.52 4.99 20.02
CA LYS A 106 -12.83 3.83 20.88
C LYS A 106 -14.01 4.09 21.81
N ARG A 107 -14.06 5.27 22.43
CA ARG A 107 -15.17 5.70 23.29
C ARG A 107 -16.49 5.78 22.51
N LEU A 108 -16.48 6.36 21.30
CA LEU A 108 -17.66 6.49 20.46
C LEU A 108 -18.17 5.16 19.90
N VAL A 109 -17.26 4.23 19.62
CA VAL A 109 -17.63 2.86 19.19
C VAL A 109 -18.33 2.09 20.32
N GLY A 110 -18.15 2.51 21.59
CA GLY A 110 -18.85 1.98 22.74
C GLY A 110 -18.47 0.55 23.14
N ARG A 111 -17.29 0.08 22.71
CA ARG A 111 -16.74 -1.23 23.08
C ARG A 111 -15.22 -1.17 23.11
N GLU A 112 -14.62 -2.08 23.85
CA GLU A 112 -13.18 -2.29 23.72
C GLU A 112 -12.86 -2.79 22.32
N CYS A 113 -11.96 -2.09 21.64
CA CYS A 113 -11.45 -2.47 20.34
C CYS A 113 -9.96 -2.12 20.26
N GLU A 114 -9.22 -3.02 19.64
CA GLU A 114 -7.81 -2.81 19.38
C GLU A 114 -7.60 -1.98 18.13
N THR A 115 -6.61 -1.11 18.16
CA THR A 115 -6.09 -0.48 16.94
C THR A 115 -5.20 -1.50 16.24
N LYS A 116 -5.48 -1.77 14.96
CA LYS A 116 -4.73 -2.74 14.16
C LYS A 116 -4.08 -2.06 12.98
N VAL A 117 -2.95 -2.59 12.55
CA VAL A 117 -2.36 -2.28 11.25
C VAL A 117 -2.91 -3.27 10.24
N VAL A 118 -3.29 -2.79 9.08
CA VAL A 118 -3.89 -3.58 7.99
C VAL A 118 -3.23 -3.24 6.66
N ASP A 119 -3.20 -4.22 5.75
CA ASP A 119 -2.43 -4.17 4.50
C ASP A 119 -3.26 -3.67 3.31
N PHE A 120 -4.24 -2.80 3.54
CA PHE A 120 -5.01 -2.18 2.45
C PHE A 120 -4.65 -0.71 2.23
N GLY A 121 -4.83 -0.24 0.99
CA GLY A 121 -4.65 1.17 0.63
C GLY A 121 -5.83 2.02 1.09
N THR A 122 -5.55 3.22 1.58
CA THR A 122 -6.55 4.21 1.99
C THR A 122 -6.02 5.63 1.79
N GLU A 123 -6.90 6.56 1.46
CA GLU A 123 -6.56 7.99 1.36
C GLU A 123 -6.16 8.64 2.70
N ALA A 124 -6.32 7.93 3.82
CA ALA A 124 -5.99 8.44 5.15
C ALA A 124 -4.53 8.95 5.25
N GLY A 125 -3.60 8.36 4.50
CA GLY A 125 -2.21 8.81 4.44
C GLY A 125 -2.04 10.21 3.85
N TRP A 126 -2.89 10.65 2.93
CA TRP A 126 -2.88 12.01 2.41
C TRP A 126 -3.26 13.04 3.46
N TYR A 127 -4.28 12.73 4.29
CA TYR A 127 -4.66 13.59 5.39
C TYR A 127 -3.56 13.70 6.44
N GLN A 128 -2.89 12.58 6.77
CA GLN A 128 -1.75 12.62 7.70
C GLN A 128 -0.60 13.45 7.15
N ASN A 129 -0.27 13.33 5.87
CA ASN A 129 0.76 14.16 5.24
C ASN A 129 0.41 15.65 5.24
N ALA A 130 -0.88 15.99 5.26
CA ALA A 130 -1.37 17.35 5.44
C ALA A 130 -1.40 17.82 6.92
N GLY A 131 -0.90 17.01 7.85
CA GLY A 131 -0.88 17.31 9.27
C GLY A 131 -2.21 17.10 9.99
N ILE A 132 -3.17 16.40 9.38
CA ILE A 132 -4.48 16.12 9.94
C ILE A 132 -4.43 14.77 10.67
N PRO A 133 -4.63 14.71 11.99
CA PRO A 133 -4.74 13.45 12.71
C PRO A 133 -5.83 12.57 12.11
N THR A 134 -5.49 11.35 11.73
CA THR A 134 -6.38 10.50 10.94
C THR A 134 -6.33 9.07 11.44
N ILE A 135 -7.50 8.45 11.56
CA ILE A 135 -7.67 7.03 11.85
C ILE A 135 -8.76 6.46 10.94
N VAL A 136 -8.59 5.22 10.50
CA VAL A 136 -9.60 4.50 9.73
C VAL A 136 -10.51 3.76 10.69
N CYS A 137 -11.81 4.02 10.60
CA CYS A 137 -12.84 3.34 11.38
C CYS A 137 -14.08 3.15 10.52
N GLY A 138 -14.59 1.95 10.46
CA GLY A 138 -15.79 1.62 9.68
C GLY A 138 -16.35 0.25 10.03
N PRO A 139 -17.51 -0.08 9.45
CA PRO A 139 -18.16 -1.38 9.63
C PRO A 139 -17.47 -2.45 8.77
N GLY A 140 -17.72 -3.72 9.07
CA GLY A 140 -17.19 -4.86 8.32
C GLY A 140 -16.01 -5.53 9.02
N SER A 141 -15.43 -6.47 8.31
CA SER A 141 -14.25 -7.22 8.73
C SER A 141 -13.27 -7.32 7.57
N ILE A 142 -12.01 -6.95 7.81
CA ILE A 142 -10.95 -7.09 6.81
C ILE A 142 -10.82 -8.55 6.29
N ALA A 143 -11.21 -9.53 7.10
CA ALA A 143 -11.21 -10.93 6.70
C ALA A 143 -12.19 -11.24 5.56
N GLN A 144 -13.14 -10.36 5.25
CA GLN A 144 -14.07 -10.51 4.13
C GLN A 144 -13.63 -9.76 2.87
N ALA A 145 -12.70 -8.80 3.00
CA ALA A 145 -12.27 -7.97 1.89
C ALA A 145 -11.61 -8.78 0.77
N HIS A 146 -11.90 -8.39 -0.47
CA HIS A 146 -11.34 -8.98 -1.70
C HIS A 146 -11.61 -10.48 -1.88
N LYS A 147 -12.72 -10.97 -1.33
CA LYS A 147 -13.16 -12.37 -1.50
C LYS A 147 -14.41 -12.45 -2.38
N PRO A 148 -14.61 -13.58 -3.09
CA PRO A 148 -15.90 -13.87 -3.70
C PRO A 148 -17.01 -13.80 -2.64
N ASP A 149 -18.16 -13.23 -3.03
CA ASP A 149 -19.32 -13.05 -2.14
C ASP A 149 -19.03 -12.23 -0.88
N GLU A 150 -18.15 -11.20 -0.98
CA GLU A 150 -17.86 -10.25 0.08
C GLU A 150 -19.16 -9.69 0.66
N TYR A 151 -19.30 -9.72 1.97
CA TYR A 151 -20.50 -9.28 2.66
C TYR A 151 -20.21 -8.44 3.90
N ILE A 152 -21.23 -7.70 4.32
CA ILE A 152 -21.26 -7.00 5.60
C ILE A 152 -22.51 -7.42 6.37
N ALA A 153 -22.38 -7.65 7.68
CA ALA A 153 -23.53 -7.92 8.54
C ALA A 153 -24.34 -6.62 8.79
N LEU A 154 -25.67 -6.70 8.66
CA LEU A 154 -26.58 -5.56 8.87
C LEU A 154 -26.41 -4.93 10.26
N GLU A 155 -26.11 -5.75 11.27
CA GLU A 155 -25.82 -5.26 12.62
C GLU A 155 -24.60 -4.32 12.65
N GLN A 156 -23.58 -4.59 11.85
CA GLN A 156 -22.41 -3.71 11.76
C GLN A 156 -22.73 -2.38 11.07
N LEU A 157 -23.62 -2.38 10.08
CA LEU A 157 -24.12 -1.13 9.48
C LEU A 157 -24.90 -0.30 10.50
N ALA A 158 -25.82 -0.92 11.26
CA ALA A 158 -26.56 -0.24 12.31
C ALA A 158 -25.64 0.36 13.40
N ARG A 159 -24.60 -0.36 13.80
CA ARG A 159 -23.59 0.15 14.73
C ARG A 159 -22.80 1.33 14.16
N CYS A 160 -22.45 1.28 12.88
CA CYS A 160 -21.78 2.37 12.21
C CYS A 160 -22.66 3.63 12.16
N GLU A 161 -23.95 3.48 11.90
CA GLU A 161 -24.90 4.59 11.94
C GLU A 161 -24.95 5.24 13.33
N LEU A 162 -25.05 4.45 14.40
CA LEU A 162 -25.02 4.96 15.77
C LEU A 162 -23.71 5.69 16.10
N PHE A 163 -22.58 5.15 15.65
CA PHE A 163 -21.28 5.79 15.79
C PHE A 163 -21.27 7.17 15.12
N LEU A 164 -21.72 7.27 13.86
CA LEU A 164 -21.78 8.53 13.12
C LEU A 164 -22.73 9.54 13.77
N GLN A 165 -23.88 9.10 14.25
CA GLN A 165 -24.82 9.96 15.00
C GLN A 165 -24.18 10.52 16.29
N SER A 166 -23.42 9.69 17.01
CA SER A 166 -22.72 10.11 18.23
C SER A 166 -21.59 11.11 17.90
N LEU A 167 -20.84 10.85 16.84
CA LEU A 167 -19.78 11.74 16.37
C LEU A 167 -20.33 13.13 16.00
N ILE A 168 -21.48 13.19 15.32
CA ILE A 168 -22.13 14.45 14.93
C ILE A 168 -22.61 15.20 16.18
N ARG A 169 -23.24 14.51 17.14
CA ARG A 169 -23.75 15.15 18.38
C ARG A 169 -22.68 15.75 19.26
N GLU A 170 -21.48 15.16 19.30
CA GLU A 170 -20.38 15.68 20.11
C GLU A 170 -19.65 16.88 19.48
N ARG A 171 -19.89 17.14 18.20
CA ARG A 171 -19.29 18.27 17.46
C ARG A 171 -20.20 19.52 17.43
N HIS A 172 -21.42 19.40 17.92
CA HIS A 172 -22.39 20.48 18.08
C HIS A 172 -22.64 20.77 19.56
#